data_ef64fb3994c4524c17ff47516049e5c4
#
_entry.id   ef64fb3994c4524c17ff47516049e5c4
#
_cell.length_a   1.000
_cell.length_b   1.000
_cell.length_c   1.000
_cell.angle_alpha   90.00
_cell.angle_beta   90.00
_cell.angle_gamma   90.00
#
_symmetry.space_group_name_H-M   'P 1'
#
loop_
_entity.id
_entity.type
_entity.pdbx_description
1 polymer ?
#
loop_
_entity_poly.entity_id
_entity_poly.type
_entity_poly.pdbx_seq_one_letter_code
_entity_poly.pdbx_strand_id
1 'polypeptide(L)'
;MKIIVIDGQGGKMGSLLIENLKNAPLFQKNNGRQTLPVLLAIGTNSIATASMLRAGADAGATGENPVLVNCKDADIIAGPVGILAADSLLGEITPAMAVAIGQSAAQKVLL
;
A
#
# COMPACT_ATOMS: atom_id res chain seq x y z
N MET A 1 -0.71 -10.63 -9.77
CA MET A 1 -1.52 -9.79 -8.87
C MET A 1 -0.65 -8.72 -8.25
N LYS A 2 -1.14 -7.51 -8.23
CA LYS A 2 -0.42 -6.36 -7.66
C LYS A 2 -1.18 -5.85 -6.44
N ILE A 3 -0.51 -5.89 -5.29
CA ILE A 3 -1.04 -5.41 -4.01
C ILE A 3 -0.24 -4.19 -3.62
N ILE A 4 -0.91 -3.08 -3.34
CA ILE A 4 -0.25 -1.89 -2.81
C ILE A 4 -0.72 -1.63 -1.38
N VAL A 5 0.23 -1.26 -0.53
CA VAL A 5 -0.02 -0.84 0.84
C VAL A 5 0.37 0.63 0.94
N ILE A 6 -0.60 1.46 1.27
CA ILE A 6 -0.40 2.91 1.39
C ILE A 6 -0.49 3.29 2.86
N ASP A 7 0.51 4.01 3.35
CA ASP A 7 0.51 4.50 4.74
C ASP A 7 1.32 5.79 4.82
N GLY A 8 1.18 6.46 5.93
CA GLY A 8 1.87 7.71 6.20
C GLY A 8 2.45 7.74 7.60
N GLN A 9 2.86 8.93 8.02
CA GLN A 9 3.48 9.17 9.33
C GLN A 9 4.66 8.20 9.54
N GLY A 10 4.64 7.38 10.56
CA GLY A 10 5.72 6.41 10.83
C GLY A 10 5.63 5.10 10.06
N GLY A 11 4.53 4.87 9.34
CA GLY A 11 4.34 3.65 8.56
C GLY A 11 4.05 2.40 9.38
N LYS A 12 3.63 2.57 10.63
CA LYS A 12 3.48 1.43 11.54
C LYS A 12 2.37 0.49 11.12
N MET A 13 1.21 1.02 10.75
CA MET A 13 0.08 0.20 10.33
C MET A 13 0.39 -0.51 9.01
N GLY A 14 0.97 0.21 8.05
CA GLY A 14 1.40 -0.38 6.78
C GLY A 14 2.43 -1.48 6.97
N SER A 15 3.37 -1.28 7.87
CA SER A 15 4.38 -2.29 8.19
C SER A 15 3.77 -3.57 8.76
N LEU A 16 2.80 -3.43 9.67
CA LEU A 16 2.08 -4.59 10.22
C LEU A 16 1.29 -5.33 9.15
N LEU A 17 0.62 -4.58 8.26
CA LEU A 17 -0.09 -5.19 7.14
C LEU A 17 0.85 -6.00 6.25
N ILE A 18 2.01 -5.44 5.93
CA ILE A 18 2.99 -6.11 5.07
C ILE A 18 3.53 -7.38 5.73
N GLU A 19 3.87 -7.33 7.00
CA GLU A 19 4.32 -8.51 7.74
C GLU A 19 3.27 -9.61 7.71
N ASN A 20 2.02 -9.28 7.97
CA ASN A 20 0.93 -10.25 7.96
C ASN A 20 0.68 -10.81 6.56
N LEU A 21 0.74 -9.97 5.54
CA LEU A 21 0.56 -10.42 4.15
C LEU A 21 1.68 -11.38 3.73
N LYS A 22 2.92 -11.08 4.08
CA LYS A 22 4.06 -11.93 3.71
C LYS A 22 3.99 -13.31 4.38
N ASN A 23 3.34 -13.41 5.53
CA ASN A 23 3.14 -14.69 6.22
C ASN A 23 1.89 -15.43 5.75
N ALA A 24 1.06 -14.80 4.90
CA ALA A 24 -0.14 -15.44 4.40
C ALA A 24 0.19 -16.51 3.34
N PRO A 25 -0.67 -17.55 3.19
CA PRO A 25 -0.44 -18.60 2.17
C PRO A 25 -0.27 -18.04 0.77
N LEU A 26 -0.92 -16.92 0.45
CA LEU A 26 -0.83 -16.27 -0.85
C LEU A 26 0.62 -15.95 -1.25
N PHE A 27 1.50 -15.72 -0.28
CA PHE A 27 2.91 -15.37 -0.51
C PHE A 27 3.87 -16.53 -0.30
N GLN A 28 3.38 -17.75 -0.09
CA GLN A 28 4.23 -18.93 0.07
C GLN A 28 4.64 -19.48 -1.28
N LYS A 29 5.92 -19.83 -1.41
CA LYS A 29 6.51 -20.24 -2.70
C LYS A 29 5.87 -21.48 -3.33
N ASN A 30 5.40 -22.42 -2.52
CA ASN A 30 4.95 -23.72 -3.03
C ASN A 30 3.43 -23.85 -2.99
N ASN A 31 2.71 -22.75 -3.22
CA ASN A 31 1.25 -22.74 -3.14
C ASN A 31 0.57 -23.02 -4.50
N GLY A 32 1.28 -23.66 -5.43
CA GLY A 32 0.72 -24.05 -6.71
C GLY A 32 0.61 -22.94 -7.76
N ARG A 33 1.06 -21.74 -7.44
CA ARG A 33 1.06 -20.61 -8.39
C ARG A 33 2.40 -20.51 -9.10
N GLN A 34 2.35 -20.09 -10.37
CA GLN A 34 3.56 -19.85 -11.15
C GLN A 34 4.30 -18.59 -10.71
N THR A 35 3.56 -17.55 -10.25
CA THR A 35 4.14 -16.31 -9.80
C THR A 35 3.54 -15.89 -8.46
N LEU A 36 4.37 -15.27 -7.61
CA LEU A 36 3.90 -14.65 -6.37
C LEU A 36 3.32 -13.27 -6.66
N PRO A 37 2.38 -12.79 -5.83
CA PRO A 37 1.94 -11.40 -5.93
C PRO A 37 3.09 -10.44 -5.71
N VAL A 38 3.02 -9.28 -6.36
CA VAL A 38 3.93 -8.17 -6.10
C VAL A 38 3.32 -7.31 -4.99
N LEU A 39 4.12 -7.04 -3.96
CA LEU A 39 3.72 -6.22 -2.82
C LEU A 39 4.50 -4.92 -2.85
N LEU A 40 3.80 -3.84 -3.19
CA LEU A 40 4.40 -2.52 -3.34
C LEU A 40 3.98 -1.65 -2.15
N ALA A 41 4.96 -1.02 -1.50
CA ALA A 41 4.71 -0.07 -0.44
C ALA A 41 4.75 1.36 -0.99
N ILE A 42 3.72 2.15 -0.69
CA ILE A 42 3.72 3.57 -1.04
C ILE A 42 3.54 4.37 0.24
N GLY A 43 4.62 5.04 0.66
CA GLY A 43 4.57 5.95 1.80
C GLY A 43 4.27 7.37 1.36
N THR A 44 3.50 8.10 2.15
CA THR A 44 3.29 9.52 1.91
C THR A 44 4.54 10.34 2.28
N ASN A 45 5.47 9.72 2.99
CA ASN A 45 6.77 10.27 3.33
C ASN A 45 7.82 9.16 3.32
N SER A 46 9.10 9.52 3.30
CA SER A 46 10.19 8.56 3.16
C SER A 46 10.35 7.63 4.38
N ILE A 47 9.98 8.11 5.56
CA ILE A 47 10.06 7.30 6.78
C ILE A 47 9.06 6.13 6.71
N ALA A 48 7.83 6.42 6.31
CA ALA A 48 6.80 5.40 6.15
C ALA A 48 7.21 4.37 5.09
N THR A 49 7.71 4.85 3.94
CA THR A 49 8.18 3.95 2.88
C THR A 49 9.30 3.03 3.38
N ALA A 50 10.29 3.60 4.07
CA ALA A 50 11.41 2.82 4.61
C ALA A 50 10.94 1.77 5.61
N SER A 51 10.01 2.12 6.49
CA SER A 51 9.45 1.17 7.47
C SER A 51 8.77 0.00 6.78
N MET A 52 7.99 0.27 5.77
CA MET A 52 7.27 -0.77 5.02
C MET A 52 8.21 -1.65 4.20
N LEU A 53 9.28 -1.08 3.65
CA LEU A 53 10.31 -1.86 2.97
C LEU A 53 11.00 -2.81 3.94
N ARG A 54 11.35 -2.34 5.14
CA ARG A 54 11.95 -3.19 6.17
C ARG A 54 11.01 -4.32 6.60
N ALA A 55 9.70 -4.08 6.54
CA ALA A 55 8.70 -5.10 6.88
C ALA A 55 8.56 -6.19 5.80
N GLY A 56 9.11 -5.98 4.62
CA GLY A 56 9.16 -7.02 3.60
C GLY A 56 8.51 -6.68 2.26
N ALA A 57 8.14 -5.43 2.00
CA ALA A 57 7.61 -5.05 0.69
C ALA A 57 8.67 -5.31 -0.39
N ASP A 58 8.22 -5.72 -1.57
CA ASP A 58 9.12 -6.04 -2.69
C ASP A 58 9.74 -4.78 -3.30
N ALA A 59 9.02 -3.68 -3.28
CA ALA A 59 9.48 -2.38 -3.75
C ALA A 59 8.73 -1.29 -3.03
N GLY A 60 9.25 -0.07 -3.09
CA GLY A 60 8.62 1.06 -2.43
C GLY A 60 8.79 2.35 -3.23
N ALA A 61 7.84 3.25 -3.05
CA ALA A 61 7.87 4.58 -3.63
C ALA A 61 7.24 5.57 -2.66
N THR A 62 7.55 6.85 -2.82
CA THR A 62 7.14 7.87 -1.86
C THR A 62 6.42 9.01 -2.55
N GLY A 63 5.27 9.40 -2.00
CA GLY A 63 4.61 10.64 -2.39
C GLY A 63 3.37 10.44 -3.24
N GLU A 64 2.83 11.57 -3.71
CA GLU A 64 1.55 11.60 -4.41
C GLU A 64 1.59 10.88 -5.76
N ASN A 65 2.58 11.15 -6.58
CA ASN A 65 2.60 10.60 -7.92
C ASN A 65 2.61 9.06 -7.94
N PRO A 66 3.39 8.37 -7.09
CA PRO A 66 3.29 6.91 -7.02
C PRO A 66 1.91 6.39 -6.68
N VAL A 67 1.16 7.10 -5.82
CA VAL A 67 -0.24 6.74 -5.54
C VAL A 67 -1.08 6.85 -6.82
N LEU A 68 -0.99 7.98 -7.52
CA LEU A 68 -1.77 8.21 -8.74
C LEU A 68 -1.47 7.18 -9.81
N VAL A 69 -0.20 6.86 -10.00
CA VAL A 69 0.23 5.92 -11.04
C VAL A 69 -0.18 4.48 -10.69
N ASN A 70 0.08 4.06 -9.45
CA ASN A 70 -0.05 2.65 -9.09
C ASN A 70 -1.47 2.23 -8.73
N CYS A 71 -2.36 3.18 -8.38
CA CYS A 71 -3.77 2.87 -8.16
C CYS A 71 -4.51 2.49 -9.45
N LYS A 72 -3.93 2.80 -10.61
CA LYS A 72 -4.60 2.53 -11.90
C LYS A 72 -4.70 1.04 -12.21
N ASP A 73 -3.71 0.26 -11.78
CA ASP A 73 -3.62 -1.16 -12.13
C ASP A 73 -3.44 -2.06 -10.92
N ALA A 74 -3.67 -1.56 -9.72
CA ALA A 74 -3.63 -2.37 -8.51
C ALA A 74 -4.82 -3.33 -8.48
N ASP A 75 -4.61 -4.52 -7.97
CA ASP A 75 -5.68 -5.48 -7.69
C ASP A 75 -6.23 -5.28 -6.28
N ILE A 76 -5.36 -4.96 -5.33
CA ILE A 76 -5.74 -4.69 -3.94
C ILE A 76 -5.01 -3.45 -3.47
N ILE A 77 -5.73 -2.57 -2.79
CA ILE A 77 -5.18 -1.43 -2.06
C ILE A 77 -5.49 -1.63 -0.59
N ALA A 78 -4.45 -1.66 0.24
CA ALA A 78 -4.60 -1.83 1.67
C ALA A 78 -3.97 -0.66 2.42
N GLY A 79 -4.50 -0.33 3.59
CA GLY A 79 -3.97 0.73 4.41
C GLY A 79 -4.95 1.22 5.48
N PRO A 80 -4.60 2.26 6.22
CA PRO A 80 -5.54 2.87 7.16
C PRO A 80 -6.71 3.51 6.41
N VAL A 81 -7.88 3.52 7.04
CA VAL A 81 -9.08 4.07 6.42
C VAL A 81 -8.90 5.54 6.00
N GLY A 82 -8.03 6.27 6.70
CA GLY A 82 -7.75 7.68 6.40
C GLY A 82 -7.19 7.93 5.00
N ILE A 83 -6.68 6.93 4.31
CA ILE A 83 -6.17 7.13 2.95
C ILE A 83 -7.26 7.49 1.95
N LEU A 84 -8.53 7.27 2.31
CA LEU A 84 -9.68 7.70 1.49
C LEU A 84 -10.13 9.13 1.76
N ALA A 85 -9.58 9.77 2.79
CA ALA A 85 -10.02 11.10 3.20
C ALA A 85 -8.96 12.15 2.86
N ALA A 86 -9.34 13.12 2.02
CA ALA A 86 -8.45 14.23 1.70
C ALA A 86 -8.02 14.94 2.99
N ASP A 87 -6.74 15.29 3.04
CA ASP A 87 -6.11 16.04 4.14
C ASP A 87 -6.00 15.27 5.46
N SER A 88 -6.31 13.99 5.47
CA SER A 88 -6.06 13.13 6.62
C SER A 88 -4.56 12.90 6.86
N LEU A 89 -4.22 12.25 7.98
CA LEU A 89 -2.83 11.99 8.37
C LEU A 89 -2.04 13.31 8.44
N LEU A 90 -2.63 14.32 9.09
CA LEU A 90 -2.04 15.66 9.23
C LEU A 90 -1.71 16.30 7.86
N GLY A 91 -2.53 16.06 6.87
CA GLY A 91 -2.35 16.62 5.53
C GLY A 91 -1.49 15.78 4.60
N GLU A 92 -1.01 14.63 5.03
CA GLU A 92 -0.16 13.80 4.18
C GLU A 92 -0.95 13.18 3.01
N ILE A 93 -2.25 12.95 3.18
CA ILE A 93 -3.10 12.46 2.10
C ILE A 93 -3.67 13.68 1.37
N THR A 94 -3.18 13.91 0.15
CA THR A 94 -3.69 15.00 -0.67
C THR A 94 -5.07 14.65 -1.25
N PRO A 95 -5.87 15.66 -1.65
CA PRO A 95 -7.13 15.39 -2.35
C PRO A 95 -6.95 14.49 -3.57
N ALA A 96 -5.88 14.69 -4.35
CA ALA A 96 -5.62 13.86 -5.54
C ALA A 96 -5.36 12.41 -5.16
N MET A 97 -4.65 12.15 -4.07
CA MET A 97 -4.41 10.80 -3.58
C MET A 97 -5.73 10.13 -3.17
N ALA A 98 -6.55 10.82 -2.38
CA ALA A 98 -7.83 10.27 -1.93
C ALA A 98 -8.73 9.92 -3.11
N VAL A 99 -8.78 10.78 -4.13
CA VAL A 99 -9.57 10.54 -5.34
C VAL A 99 -9.03 9.33 -6.10
N ALA A 100 -7.72 9.24 -6.30
CA ALA A 100 -7.11 8.14 -7.03
C ALA A 100 -7.38 6.79 -6.34
N ILE A 101 -7.27 6.75 -5.02
CA ILE A 101 -7.54 5.54 -4.25
C ILE A 101 -9.03 5.18 -4.35
N GLY A 102 -9.90 6.15 -4.13
CA GLY A 102 -11.34 5.92 -4.14
C GLY A 102 -11.90 5.50 -5.50
N GLN A 103 -11.33 6.02 -6.59
CA GLN A 103 -11.77 5.71 -7.95
C GLN A 103 -11.10 4.46 -8.53
N SER A 104 -10.09 3.92 -7.88
CA SER A 104 -9.43 2.71 -8.36
C SER A 104 -10.42 1.54 -8.41
N ALA A 105 -10.27 0.68 -9.42
CA ALA A 105 -11.03 -0.55 -9.52
C ALA A 105 -10.55 -1.62 -8.55
N ALA A 106 -9.43 -1.40 -7.84
CA ALA A 106 -8.89 -2.33 -6.87
C ALA A 106 -9.87 -2.60 -5.74
N GLN A 107 -9.82 -3.80 -5.18
CA GLN A 107 -10.45 -4.09 -3.91
C GLN A 107 -9.72 -3.35 -2.80
N LYS A 108 -10.45 -2.67 -1.93
CA LYS A 108 -9.85 -1.89 -0.85
C LYS A 108 -10.02 -2.61 0.47
N VAL A 109 -8.90 -2.81 1.18
CA VAL A 109 -8.85 -3.45 2.49
C VAL A 109 -8.35 -2.39 3.47
N LEU A 110 -9.27 -1.80 4.22
CA LEU A 110 -8.98 -0.63 5.04
C LEU A 110 -9.16 -0.96 6.52
N LEU A 111 -8.26 -0.43 7.33
CA LEU A 111 -8.29 -0.63 8.79
C LEU A 111 -8.58 0.66 9.55
#